data_d9249467219386a7785b91eb9ddc1607
#
_entry.id   d9249467219386a7785b91eb9ddc1607
#
_cell.length_a   1.000
_cell.length_b   1.000
_cell.length_c   1.000
_cell.angle_alpha   90.00
_cell.angle_beta   90.00
_cell.angle_gamma   90.00
#
_symmetry.space_group_name_H-M   'P 1'
#
loop_
_entity.id
_entity.type
_entity.pdbx_description
1 polymer ?
#
loop_
_entity_poly.entity_id
_entity_poly.type
_entity_poly.pdbx_seq_one_letter_code
_entity_poly.pdbx_strand_id
1 'polypeptide(L)'
;MEACALRTEILGVGFDDLTIEEAADRASALLEEEGFHYVVTPNPELVDRARREETFREALNGADLVLPDGIGVVYAARLLGRSLKGRCPGIDFAGKLMERMARKGQRLYLLGAKPGVAEAAAARLEVRYPGLTICGVHDGYF
;
A
#
# COMPACT_ATOMS: atom_id res chain seq x y z
N MET A 1 -16.56 16.80 2.97
CA MET A 1 -16.50 16.23 1.61
C MET A 1 -15.10 16.47 1.08
N GLU A 2 -14.18 15.58 1.42
CA GLU A 2 -12.83 15.65 0.87
C GLU A 2 -12.89 15.31 -0.62
N ALA A 3 -12.31 16.18 -1.43
CA ALA A 3 -12.19 15.99 -2.87
C ALA A 3 -11.53 14.64 -3.11
N CYS A 4 -12.24 13.71 -3.74
CA CYS A 4 -11.65 12.53 -4.33
C CYS A 4 -10.55 13.04 -5.27
N ALA A 5 -9.29 12.95 -4.83
CA ALA A 5 -8.18 13.33 -5.66
C ALA A 5 -8.30 12.54 -6.95
N LEU A 6 -8.29 13.24 -8.09
CA LEU A 6 -8.48 12.62 -9.39
C LEU A 6 -7.35 11.61 -9.59
N ARG A 7 -7.68 10.31 -9.56
CA ARG A 7 -6.69 9.25 -9.79
C ARG A 7 -6.22 9.26 -11.24
N THR A 8 -4.96 8.98 -11.45
CA THR A 8 -4.39 8.76 -12.78
C THR A 8 -4.73 7.35 -13.24
N GLU A 9 -5.59 7.22 -14.24
CA GLU A 9 -5.97 5.92 -14.77
C GLU A 9 -4.92 5.36 -15.71
N ILE A 10 -4.53 4.12 -15.47
CA ILE A 10 -3.60 3.34 -16.30
C ILE A 10 -4.25 1.98 -16.56
N LEU A 11 -4.67 1.76 -17.81
CA LEU A 11 -5.29 0.51 -18.26
C LEU A 11 -6.46 0.02 -17.37
N GLY A 12 -7.28 0.95 -16.91
CA GLY A 12 -8.46 0.67 -16.08
C GLY A 12 -8.23 0.68 -14.58
N VAL A 13 -6.98 0.85 -14.12
CA VAL A 13 -6.64 1.01 -12.70
C VAL A 13 -6.32 2.48 -12.41
N GLY A 14 -7.01 3.05 -11.43
CA GLY A 14 -6.80 4.43 -10.99
C GLY A 14 -5.74 4.51 -9.89
N PHE A 15 -4.63 5.19 -10.16
CA PHE A 15 -3.53 5.37 -9.21
C PHE A 15 -3.59 6.74 -8.54
N ASP A 16 -3.38 6.77 -7.23
CA ASP A 16 -3.18 8.00 -6.48
C ASP A 16 -1.78 8.56 -6.78
N ASP A 17 -1.74 9.82 -7.24
CA ASP A 17 -0.48 10.50 -7.60
C ASP A 17 0.15 11.14 -6.37
N LEU A 18 0.74 10.31 -5.52
CA LEU A 18 1.33 10.68 -4.24
C LEU A 18 2.81 10.28 -4.17
N THR A 19 3.59 11.07 -3.44
CA THR A 19 4.91 10.63 -2.97
C THR A 19 4.75 9.59 -1.86
N ILE A 20 5.83 8.87 -1.53
CA ILE A 20 5.83 7.90 -0.42
C ILE A 20 5.44 8.58 0.90
N GLU A 21 5.94 9.79 1.16
CA GLU A 21 5.62 10.56 2.37
C GLU A 21 4.14 10.96 2.42
N GLU A 22 3.61 11.52 1.32
CA GLU A 22 2.19 11.88 1.20
C GLU A 22 1.26 10.65 1.37
N ALA A 23 1.64 9.52 0.78
CA ALA A 23 0.90 8.27 0.92
C ALA A 23 0.89 7.76 2.36
N ALA A 24 2.05 7.81 3.04
CA ALA A 24 2.16 7.40 4.44
C ALA A 24 1.39 8.34 5.38
N ASP A 25 1.36 9.64 5.10
CA ASP A 25 0.56 10.61 5.86
C ASP A 25 -0.94 10.33 5.69
N ARG A 26 -1.38 10.09 4.46
CA ARG A 26 -2.78 9.74 4.18
C ARG A 26 -3.19 8.43 4.84
N ALA A 27 -2.36 7.39 4.75
CA ALA A 27 -2.63 6.11 5.41
C ALA A 27 -2.64 6.23 6.94
N SER A 28 -1.76 7.06 7.51
CA SER A 28 -1.77 7.35 8.94
C SER A 28 -3.06 8.06 9.40
N ALA A 29 -3.62 8.92 8.55
CA ALA A 29 -4.92 9.54 8.81
C ALA A 29 -6.06 8.50 8.77
N LEU A 30 -6.05 7.60 7.78
CA LEU A 30 -7.05 6.52 7.68
C LEU A 30 -7.06 5.61 8.92
N LEU A 31 -5.91 5.39 9.57
CA LEU A 31 -5.83 4.62 10.82
C LEU A 31 -6.55 5.29 12.01
N GLU A 32 -6.89 6.57 11.91
CA GLU A 32 -7.64 7.32 12.92
C GLU A 32 -9.13 7.45 12.59
N GLU A 33 -9.51 7.10 11.35
CA GLU A 33 -10.90 7.09 10.91
C GLU A 33 -11.59 5.77 11.33
N GLU A 34 -12.89 5.85 11.62
CA GLU A 34 -13.69 4.64 11.88
C GLU A 34 -13.95 3.87 10.59
N GLY A 35 -13.94 2.55 10.67
CA GLY A 35 -14.29 1.69 9.56
C GLY A 35 -13.14 0.79 9.10
N PHE A 36 -13.36 0.18 7.96
CA PHE A 36 -12.37 -0.66 7.30
C PHE A 36 -11.75 0.09 6.14
N HIS A 37 -10.45 0.20 6.16
CA HIS A 37 -9.66 0.84 5.11
C HIS A 37 -8.62 -0.13 4.56
N TYR A 38 -8.33 -0.04 3.27
CA TYR A 38 -7.27 -0.85 2.69
C TYR A 38 -6.48 -0.09 1.62
N VAL A 39 -5.21 -0.43 1.53
CA VAL A 39 -4.26 0.15 0.58
C VAL A 39 -3.74 -0.98 -0.31
N VAL A 40 -3.64 -0.71 -1.59
CA VAL A 40 -3.07 -1.64 -2.56
C VAL A 40 -1.91 -1.02 -3.29
N THR A 41 -0.93 -1.85 -3.65
CA THR A 41 0.29 -1.42 -4.34
C THR A 41 0.48 -2.22 -5.63
N PRO A 42 -0.41 -2.05 -6.64
CA PRO A 42 -0.33 -2.85 -7.84
C PRO A 42 0.89 -2.52 -8.69
N ASN A 43 1.59 -3.58 -9.09
CA ASN A 43 2.66 -3.57 -10.06
C ASN A 43 2.11 -3.83 -11.50
N PRO A 44 2.95 -3.78 -12.55
CA PRO A 44 2.48 -4.00 -13.92
C PRO A 44 1.77 -5.33 -14.15
N GLU A 45 2.17 -6.41 -13.46
CA GLU A 45 1.53 -7.73 -13.57
C GLU A 45 0.10 -7.71 -13.01
N LEU A 46 -0.10 -7.04 -11.88
CA LEU A 46 -1.43 -6.87 -11.28
C LEU A 46 -2.32 -5.98 -12.13
N VAL A 47 -1.78 -4.95 -12.77
CA VAL A 47 -2.51 -4.11 -13.74
C VAL A 47 -2.95 -4.94 -14.95
N ASP A 48 -2.07 -5.79 -15.49
CA ASP A 48 -2.42 -6.67 -16.60
C ASP A 48 -3.48 -7.71 -16.20
N ARG A 49 -3.42 -8.25 -14.99
CA ARG A 49 -4.46 -9.10 -14.44
C ARG A 49 -5.81 -8.37 -14.34
N ALA A 50 -5.81 -7.15 -13.83
CA ALA A 50 -7.01 -6.33 -13.69
C ALA A 50 -7.71 -6.04 -15.03
N ARG A 51 -6.98 -6.03 -16.15
CA ARG A 51 -7.57 -5.90 -17.48
C ARG A 51 -8.42 -7.11 -17.87
N ARG A 52 -8.09 -8.29 -17.36
CA ARG A 52 -8.73 -9.57 -17.69
C ARG A 52 -9.78 -10.00 -16.68
N GLU A 53 -9.66 -9.53 -15.43
CA GLU A 53 -10.53 -9.91 -14.32
C GLU A 53 -11.23 -8.66 -13.76
N GLU A 54 -12.52 -8.50 -14.08
CA GLU A 54 -13.29 -7.31 -13.66
C GLU A 54 -13.41 -7.18 -12.13
N THR A 55 -13.73 -8.28 -11.45
CA THR A 55 -13.83 -8.30 -9.97
C THR A 55 -12.51 -7.92 -9.29
N PHE A 56 -11.37 -8.33 -9.86
CA PHE A 56 -10.07 -7.94 -9.36
C PHE A 56 -9.78 -6.46 -9.60
N ARG A 57 -10.15 -5.95 -10.78
CA ARG A 57 -10.04 -4.51 -11.09
C ARG A 57 -10.90 -3.66 -10.15
N GLU A 58 -12.13 -4.08 -9.88
CA GLU A 58 -13.01 -3.41 -8.92
C GLU A 58 -12.42 -3.39 -7.51
N ALA A 59 -11.84 -4.51 -7.07
CA ALA A 59 -11.16 -4.60 -5.78
C ALA A 59 -9.96 -3.64 -5.69
N LEU A 60 -9.16 -3.49 -6.74
CA LEU A 60 -8.07 -2.51 -6.77
C LEU A 60 -8.59 -1.08 -6.71
N ASN A 61 -9.58 -0.76 -7.54
CA ASN A 61 -10.13 0.60 -7.63
C ASN A 61 -10.94 1.02 -6.40
N GLY A 62 -11.48 0.06 -5.66
CA GLY A 62 -12.20 0.30 -4.41
C GLY A 62 -11.32 0.58 -3.20
N ALA A 63 -9.99 0.45 -3.31
CA ALA A 63 -9.07 0.74 -2.22
C ALA A 63 -9.05 2.23 -1.86
N ASP A 64 -8.83 2.55 -0.60
CA ASP A 64 -8.66 3.93 -0.14
C ASP A 64 -7.41 4.59 -0.73
N LEU A 65 -6.35 3.81 -0.92
CA LEU A 65 -5.15 4.22 -1.64
C LEU A 65 -4.72 3.15 -2.64
N VAL A 66 -4.38 3.57 -3.85
CA VAL A 66 -3.83 2.74 -4.92
C VAL A 66 -2.49 3.31 -5.33
N LEU A 67 -1.41 2.70 -4.91
CA LEU A 67 -0.05 3.23 -5.05
C LEU A 67 0.72 2.49 -6.16
N PRO A 68 1.43 3.23 -7.03
CA PRO A 68 2.17 2.61 -8.14
C PRO A 68 3.42 1.89 -7.64
N ASP A 69 3.40 0.57 -7.63
CA ASP A 69 4.56 -0.26 -7.29
C ASP A 69 5.33 -0.65 -8.56
N GLY A 70 6.55 -0.20 -8.61
CA GLY A 70 7.45 -0.45 -9.72
C GLY A 70 7.48 0.64 -10.78
N ILE A 71 8.67 0.79 -11.38
CA ILE A 71 8.93 1.82 -12.39
C ILE A 71 8.12 1.60 -13.68
N GLY A 72 7.71 0.36 -13.95
CA GLY A 72 6.91 0.02 -15.13
C GLY A 72 5.55 0.72 -15.16
N VAL A 73 4.92 0.90 -14.00
CA VAL A 73 3.66 1.66 -13.89
C VAL A 73 3.88 3.14 -14.26
N VAL A 74 4.97 3.72 -13.78
CA VAL A 74 5.34 5.12 -14.09
C VAL A 74 5.64 5.31 -15.57
N TYR A 75 6.34 4.36 -16.19
CA TYR A 75 6.60 4.40 -17.64
C TYR A 75 5.32 4.20 -18.46
N ALA A 76 4.44 3.30 -18.05
CA ALA A 76 3.14 3.13 -18.70
C ALA A 76 2.31 4.42 -18.65
N ALA A 77 2.31 5.12 -17.51
CA ALA A 77 1.66 6.41 -17.39
C ALA A 77 2.19 7.42 -18.41
N ARG A 78 3.51 7.56 -18.51
CA ARG A 78 4.16 8.46 -19.48
C ARG A 78 3.82 8.12 -20.93
N LEU A 79 3.84 6.83 -21.25
CA LEU A 79 3.50 6.35 -22.60
C LEU A 79 2.05 6.66 -22.99
N LEU A 80 1.16 6.67 -22.01
CA LEU A 80 -0.25 7.04 -22.18
C LEU A 80 -0.52 8.55 -22.09
N GLY A 81 0.54 9.38 -22.07
CA GLY A 81 0.41 10.83 -21.96
C GLY A 81 -0.03 11.32 -20.57
N ARG A 82 0.20 10.53 -19.54
CA ARG A 82 -0.13 10.82 -18.13
C ARG A 82 1.15 10.90 -17.31
N SER A 83 1.06 11.51 -16.13
CA SER A 83 2.20 11.61 -15.22
C SER A 83 1.86 11.07 -13.84
N LEU A 84 2.87 10.48 -13.20
CA LEU A 84 2.89 10.13 -11.79
C LEU A 84 4.14 10.75 -11.17
N LYS A 85 4.05 11.22 -9.93
CA LYS A 85 5.18 11.81 -9.17
C LYS A 85 6.37 10.87 -9.07
N GLY A 86 6.10 9.56 -9.08
CA GLY A 86 7.10 8.50 -9.07
C GLY A 86 6.50 7.17 -8.65
N ARG A 87 7.37 6.17 -8.52
CA ARG A 87 6.98 4.89 -7.93
C ARG A 87 6.81 5.03 -6.42
N CYS A 88 5.88 4.28 -5.88
CA CYS A 88 5.66 4.14 -4.44
C CYS A 88 5.71 2.66 -4.05
N PRO A 89 6.92 2.05 -3.94
CA PRO A 89 7.06 0.64 -3.62
C PRO A 89 6.40 0.31 -2.29
N GLY A 90 5.63 -0.77 -2.26
CA GLY A 90 4.88 -1.16 -1.06
C GLY A 90 5.77 -1.32 0.17
N ILE A 91 6.99 -1.83 0.00
CA ILE A 91 7.95 -2.01 1.11
C ILE A 91 8.41 -0.68 1.70
N ASP A 92 8.68 0.33 0.85
CA ASP A 92 9.13 1.65 1.29
C ASP A 92 7.97 2.43 1.94
N PHE A 93 6.78 2.35 1.35
CA PHE A 93 5.56 2.89 1.91
C PHE A 93 5.26 2.29 3.29
N ALA A 94 5.31 0.96 3.42
CA ALA A 94 5.09 0.26 4.69
C ALA A 94 6.09 0.70 5.76
N GLY A 95 7.37 0.88 5.40
CA GLY A 95 8.40 1.40 6.31
C GLY A 95 8.05 2.79 6.85
N LYS A 96 7.62 3.70 5.97
CA LYS A 96 7.21 5.06 6.36
C LYS A 96 5.94 5.08 7.21
N LEU A 97 4.98 4.20 6.91
CA LEU A 97 3.78 4.06 7.72
C LEU A 97 4.12 3.52 9.11
N MET A 98 4.97 2.49 9.20
CA MET A 98 5.41 1.93 10.49
C MET A 98 6.14 2.93 11.37
N GLU A 99 6.93 3.86 10.80
CA GLU A 99 7.52 4.98 11.55
C GLU A 99 6.44 5.83 12.24
N ARG A 100 5.36 6.15 11.52
CA ARG A 100 4.23 6.94 12.05
C ARG A 100 3.45 6.16 13.12
N MET A 101 3.20 4.90 12.85
CA MET A 101 2.52 3.99 13.79
C MET A 101 3.30 3.85 15.09
N ALA A 102 4.62 3.72 15.02
CA ALA A 102 5.49 3.61 16.20
C ALA A 102 5.42 4.88 17.08
N ARG A 103 5.40 6.06 16.47
CA ARG A 103 5.26 7.35 17.19
C ARG A 103 3.93 7.47 17.92
N LYS A 104 2.89 6.83 17.39
CA LYS A 104 1.52 6.85 17.96
C LYS A 104 1.21 5.64 18.84
N GLY A 105 2.16 4.70 19.00
CA GLY A 105 1.97 3.47 19.77
C GLY A 105 0.90 2.55 19.18
N GLN A 106 0.71 2.58 17.86
CA GLN A 106 -0.29 1.78 17.16
C GLN A 106 0.16 0.33 17.00
N ARG A 107 -0.80 -0.56 16.75
CA ARG A 107 -0.59 -2.00 16.64
C ARG A 107 -0.50 -2.46 15.20
N LEU A 108 0.40 -3.42 14.93
CA LEU A 108 0.58 -4.07 13.65
C LEU A 108 0.39 -5.58 13.77
N TYR A 109 -0.38 -6.16 12.87
CA TYR A 109 -0.49 -7.61 12.67
C TYR A 109 0.19 -8.00 11.36
N LEU A 110 1.01 -9.03 11.37
CA LEU A 110 1.69 -9.55 10.18
C LEU A 110 1.02 -10.83 9.70
N LEU A 111 0.52 -10.81 8.46
CA LEU A 111 -0.11 -11.95 7.82
C LEU A 111 0.56 -12.24 6.49
N GLY A 112 1.04 -13.46 6.30
CA GLY A 112 1.60 -13.90 5.02
C GLY A 112 2.97 -14.53 5.11
N ALA A 113 3.55 -14.79 3.95
CA ALA A 113 4.83 -15.46 3.75
C ALA A 113 4.87 -16.94 4.23
N LYS A 114 6.03 -17.54 4.15
CA LYS A 114 6.25 -18.92 4.62
C LYS A 114 6.31 -18.96 6.16
N PRO A 115 6.02 -20.13 6.77
CA PRO A 115 6.17 -20.30 8.21
C PRO A 115 7.54 -19.85 8.72
N GLY A 116 7.56 -19.10 9.82
CA GLY A 116 8.77 -18.54 10.44
C GLY A 116 9.22 -17.17 9.89
N VAL A 117 8.75 -16.75 8.72
CA VAL A 117 9.16 -15.46 8.11
C VAL A 117 8.48 -14.28 8.81
N ALA A 118 7.19 -14.38 9.11
CA ALA A 118 6.45 -13.32 9.80
C ALA A 118 6.99 -13.09 11.21
N GLU A 119 7.35 -14.16 11.94
CA GLU A 119 7.96 -14.10 13.26
C GLU A 119 9.34 -13.43 13.21
N ALA A 120 10.16 -13.79 12.24
CA ALA A 120 11.48 -13.16 12.05
C ALA A 120 11.36 -11.68 11.67
N ALA A 121 10.35 -11.33 10.85
CA ALA A 121 10.05 -9.96 10.50
C ALA A 121 9.61 -9.16 11.73
N ALA A 122 8.71 -9.71 12.56
CA ALA A 122 8.22 -9.07 13.78
C ALA A 122 9.39 -8.68 14.70
N ALA A 123 10.29 -9.62 14.98
CA ALA A 123 11.45 -9.37 15.84
C ALA A 123 12.35 -8.23 15.31
N ARG A 124 12.53 -8.14 14.00
CA ARG A 124 13.31 -7.06 13.37
C ARG A 124 12.60 -5.71 13.38
N LEU A 125 11.29 -5.73 13.17
CA LEU A 125 10.47 -4.50 13.14
C LEU A 125 10.37 -3.86 14.51
N GLU A 126 10.25 -4.64 15.59
CA GLU A 126 10.24 -4.12 16.96
C GLU A 126 11.54 -3.42 17.33
N VAL A 127 12.69 -3.93 16.84
CA VAL A 127 14.00 -3.28 17.03
C VAL A 127 14.12 -2.03 16.18
N ARG A 128 13.66 -2.09 14.91
CA ARG A 128 13.79 -0.99 13.95
C ARG A 128 12.88 0.19 14.25
N TYR A 129 11.67 -0.10 14.75
CA TYR A 129 10.64 0.90 15.03
C TYR A 129 10.22 0.83 16.52
N PRO A 130 11.03 1.36 17.44
CA PRO A 130 10.66 1.40 18.86
C PRO A 130 9.34 2.12 19.06
N GLY A 131 8.43 1.52 19.83
CA GLY A 131 7.08 2.01 20.04
C GLY A 131 6.02 1.34 19.16
N LEU A 132 6.40 0.65 18.09
CA LEU A 132 5.48 -0.19 17.32
C LEU A 132 5.16 -1.47 18.08
N THR A 133 3.89 -1.80 18.21
CA THR A 133 3.43 -3.03 18.87
C THR A 133 3.03 -4.07 17.84
N ILE A 134 3.72 -5.20 17.78
CA ILE A 134 3.29 -6.34 16.98
C ILE A 134 2.26 -7.13 17.80
N CYS A 135 0.99 -7.05 17.41
CA CYS A 135 -0.10 -7.69 18.14
C CYS A 135 -0.39 -9.14 17.70
N GLY A 136 0.27 -9.61 16.67
CA GLY A 136 0.18 -11.00 16.21
C GLY A 136 0.85 -11.21 14.87
N VAL A 137 1.10 -12.47 14.57
CA VAL A 137 1.69 -12.94 13.30
C VAL A 137 1.01 -14.23 12.87
N HIS A 138 0.89 -14.41 11.54
CA HIS A 138 0.47 -15.68 10.95
C HIS A 138 1.10 -15.82 9.57
N ASP A 139 1.49 -17.02 9.20
CA ASP A 139 1.96 -17.31 7.84
C ASP A 139 0.82 -17.26 6.81
N GLY A 140 1.14 -17.37 5.54
CA GLY A 140 0.16 -17.33 4.44
C GLY A 140 -0.45 -18.70 4.07
N TYR A 141 -0.23 -19.72 4.88
CA TYR A 141 -0.68 -21.11 4.63
C TYR A 141 -1.83 -21.47 5.57
N PHE A 142 -3.01 -21.12 5.16
CA PHE A 142 -4.24 -21.39 5.91
C PHE A 142 -5.39 -21.79 5.02
#